data_b62a41fbaa799c2e209708424ac378aa
#
_entry.id   b62a41fbaa799c2e209708424ac378aa
#
_cell.length_a   1.000
_cell.length_b   1.000
_cell.length_c   1.000
_cell.angle_alpha   90.00
_cell.angle_beta   90.00
_cell.angle_gamma   90.00
#
_symmetry.space_group_name_H-M   'P 1'
#
loop_
_entity.id
_entity.type
_entity.pdbx_description
1 polymer ?
#
loop_
_entity_poly.entity_id
_entity_poly.type
_entity_poly.pdbx_seq_one_letter_code
_entity_poly.pdbx_strand_id
1 'polypeptide(L)'
;MRTQIKGILAGVALAFVLPLAANADLPGKHPAYLHALSDLRAARWMLEHRAGDAAVSGQEDVAITEVDAAIREIKKAAIDDGKDVHDHMGVSDVADRPGRLHKALDLLHKTHDDVAREEDDPMVKGLRNRAVGHIDAAIEATKHAIGDVEHGR
;
A
#
# COMPACT_ATOMS: atom_id res chain seq x y z
N MET A 1 22.87 -13.85 72.85
CA MET A 1 23.27 -14.04 71.44
C MET A 1 22.07 -13.97 70.55
N ARG A 2 21.89 -12.84 69.84
CA ARG A 2 20.73 -12.61 68.93
C ARG A 2 21.31 -12.48 67.53
N THR A 3 21.07 -13.49 66.69
CA THR A 3 21.50 -13.49 65.31
C THR A 3 20.39 -12.87 64.46
N GLN A 4 20.67 -11.72 63.86
CA GLN A 4 19.78 -11.02 62.90
C GLN A 4 20.02 -11.58 61.52
N ILE A 5 18.99 -12.22 60.92
CA ILE A 5 19.01 -12.64 59.54
C ILE A 5 18.42 -11.50 58.69
N LYS A 6 19.30 -10.87 57.86
CA LYS A 6 18.90 -9.88 56.88
C LYS A 6 18.42 -10.59 55.64
N GLY A 7 17.11 -10.54 55.41
CA GLY A 7 16.51 -10.99 54.15
C GLY A 7 16.83 -10.04 53.00
N ILE A 8 17.43 -10.54 51.93
CA ILE A 8 17.66 -9.83 50.68
C ILE A 8 16.44 -10.10 49.79
N LEU A 9 15.63 -9.07 49.58
CA LEU A 9 14.54 -9.07 48.57
C LEU A 9 15.19 -8.85 47.20
N ALA A 10 15.32 -9.89 46.40
CA ALA A 10 15.69 -9.79 44.98
C ALA A 10 14.44 -9.42 44.17
N GLY A 11 14.36 -8.16 43.77
CA GLY A 11 13.34 -7.68 42.83
C GLY A 11 13.62 -8.18 41.41
N VAL A 12 12.77 -9.05 40.89
CA VAL A 12 12.82 -9.47 39.50
C VAL A 12 12.15 -8.37 38.67
N ALA A 13 12.94 -7.56 37.99
CA ALA A 13 12.45 -6.62 36.98
C ALA A 13 12.05 -7.40 35.72
N LEU A 14 10.76 -7.59 35.50
CA LEU A 14 10.21 -8.17 34.27
C LEU A 14 10.31 -7.12 33.17
N ALA A 15 11.34 -7.17 32.34
CA ALA A 15 11.47 -6.34 31.16
C ALA A 15 10.44 -6.83 30.11
N PHE A 16 9.38 -6.07 29.92
CA PHE A 16 8.47 -6.23 28.80
C PHE A 16 9.21 -5.83 27.52
N VAL A 17 9.72 -6.81 26.80
CA VAL A 17 10.19 -6.63 25.43
C VAL A 17 8.93 -6.58 24.57
N LEU A 18 8.47 -5.37 24.24
CA LEU A 18 7.48 -5.17 23.17
C LEU A 18 8.11 -5.68 21.87
N PRO A 19 7.46 -6.61 21.14
CA PRO A 19 7.89 -6.90 19.79
C PRO A 19 7.65 -5.62 18.98
N LEU A 20 8.74 -4.90 18.64
CA LEU A 20 8.70 -4.03 17.48
C LEU A 20 8.30 -4.95 16.33
N ALA A 21 7.11 -4.74 15.78
CA ALA A 21 6.76 -5.27 14.47
C ALA A 21 7.83 -4.74 13.53
N ALA A 22 8.85 -5.53 13.29
CA ALA A 22 9.79 -5.29 12.24
C ALA A 22 8.96 -5.35 10.96
N ASN A 23 8.67 -4.20 10.37
CA ASN A 23 8.44 -4.14 8.95
C ASN A 23 9.70 -4.77 8.36
N ALA A 24 9.59 -6.01 7.88
CA ALA A 24 10.68 -6.66 7.22
C ALA A 24 10.94 -5.85 5.96
N ASP A 25 11.91 -4.95 6.03
CA ASP A 25 12.40 -4.24 4.87
C ASP A 25 12.79 -5.27 3.82
N LEU A 26 12.10 -5.25 2.70
CA LEU A 26 12.44 -6.11 1.58
C LEU A 26 13.88 -5.79 1.16
N PRO A 27 14.76 -6.81 0.98
CA PRO A 27 16.15 -6.55 0.69
C PRO A 27 16.32 -5.78 -0.63
N GLY A 28 17.19 -4.79 -0.63
CA GLY A 28 17.56 -3.99 -1.79
C GLY A 28 17.35 -2.48 -1.60
N LYS A 29 17.76 -1.71 -2.60
CA LYS A 29 17.43 -0.29 -2.68
C LYS A 29 15.92 -0.13 -2.89
N HIS A 30 15.33 0.93 -2.35
CA HIS A 30 13.92 1.29 -2.54
C HIS A 30 12.90 0.15 -2.28
N PRO A 31 12.85 -0.41 -1.04
CA PRO A 31 11.93 -1.49 -0.69
C PRO A 31 10.46 -1.12 -0.90
N ALA A 32 10.10 0.16 -0.82
CA ALA A 32 8.75 0.65 -1.00
C ALA A 32 8.17 0.37 -2.39
N TYR A 33 8.97 0.18 -3.44
CA TYR A 33 8.46 -0.17 -4.77
C TYR A 33 7.73 -1.52 -4.79
N LEU A 34 8.19 -2.52 -4.05
CA LEU A 34 7.48 -3.80 -3.97
C LEU A 34 6.19 -3.69 -3.15
N HIS A 35 6.20 -2.90 -2.07
CA HIS A 35 4.98 -2.58 -1.32
C HIS A 35 3.97 -1.84 -2.20
N ALA A 36 4.43 -0.81 -2.90
CA ALA A 36 3.61 -0.05 -3.84
C ALA A 36 2.99 -0.94 -4.94
N LEU A 37 3.75 -1.88 -5.51
CA LEU A 37 3.23 -2.83 -6.49
C LEU A 37 2.15 -3.74 -5.90
N SER A 38 2.33 -4.20 -4.66
CA SER A 38 1.33 -5.01 -3.96
C SER A 38 0.05 -4.21 -3.72
N ASP A 39 0.17 -2.99 -3.19
CA ASP A 39 -0.97 -2.11 -2.90
C ASP A 39 -1.71 -1.68 -4.18
N LEU A 40 -0.99 -1.38 -5.27
CA LEU A 40 -1.61 -1.08 -6.57
C LEU A 40 -2.38 -2.26 -7.15
N ARG A 41 -1.85 -3.48 -7.05
CA ARG A 41 -2.57 -4.68 -7.48
C ARG A 41 -3.83 -4.92 -6.65
N ALA A 42 -3.76 -4.68 -5.34
CA ALA A 42 -4.90 -4.76 -4.45
C ALA A 42 -5.94 -3.68 -4.79
N ALA A 43 -5.53 -2.44 -4.99
CA ALA A 43 -6.42 -1.35 -5.41
C ALA A 43 -7.08 -1.66 -6.78
N ARG A 44 -6.30 -2.14 -7.75
CA ARG A 44 -6.80 -2.57 -9.06
C ARG A 44 -7.88 -3.65 -8.92
N TRP A 45 -7.60 -4.66 -8.11
CA TRP A 45 -8.54 -5.74 -7.85
C TRP A 45 -9.84 -5.21 -7.23
N MET A 46 -9.75 -4.28 -6.26
CA MET A 46 -10.91 -3.64 -5.64
C MET A 46 -11.74 -2.85 -6.66
N LEU A 47 -11.10 -2.13 -7.58
CA LEU A 47 -11.77 -1.38 -8.64
C LEU A 47 -12.44 -2.29 -9.67
N GLU A 48 -11.83 -3.43 -9.99
CA GLU A 48 -12.27 -4.37 -11.03
C GLU A 48 -13.38 -5.31 -10.55
N HIS A 49 -13.34 -5.74 -9.28
CA HIS A 49 -14.31 -6.69 -8.71
C HIS A 49 -15.58 -5.99 -8.26
N ARG A 50 -16.53 -5.98 -9.15
CA ARG A 50 -17.84 -5.37 -8.97
C ARG A 50 -18.82 -6.40 -8.42
N ALA A 51 -19.48 -6.09 -7.30
CA ALA A 51 -20.55 -6.93 -6.79
C ALA A 51 -21.83 -6.74 -7.61
N GLY A 52 -22.28 -7.77 -8.31
CA GLY A 52 -23.56 -7.77 -9.03
C GLY A 52 -23.57 -6.95 -10.32
N ASP A 53 -24.76 -6.58 -10.78
CA ASP A 53 -25.02 -5.80 -12.01
C ASP A 53 -24.69 -4.32 -11.88
N ALA A 54 -23.75 -3.95 -11.09
CA ALA A 54 -23.46 -2.56 -10.85
C ALA A 54 -23.18 -1.85 -12.17
N ALA A 55 -24.00 -0.87 -12.48
CA ALA A 55 -23.67 0.13 -13.47
C ALA A 55 -22.28 0.66 -13.14
N VAL A 56 -21.37 0.46 -14.06
CA VAL A 56 -19.99 0.86 -13.88
C VAL A 56 -19.90 2.35 -14.07
N SER A 57 -19.43 3.06 -13.10
CA SER A 57 -18.98 4.41 -13.33
C SER A 57 -17.80 4.36 -14.31
N GLY A 58 -17.86 5.16 -15.39
CA GLY A 58 -16.71 5.31 -16.29
C GLY A 58 -15.44 5.75 -15.54
N GLN A 59 -15.59 6.30 -14.35
CA GLN A 59 -14.48 6.71 -13.48
C GLN A 59 -13.73 5.52 -12.88
N GLU A 60 -14.41 4.39 -12.60
CA GLU A 60 -13.70 3.15 -12.19
C GLU A 60 -12.79 2.64 -13.32
N ASP A 61 -13.22 2.71 -14.58
CA ASP A 61 -12.41 2.29 -15.73
C ASP A 61 -11.20 3.22 -15.94
N VAL A 62 -11.38 4.52 -15.73
CA VAL A 62 -10.29 5.50 -15.73
C VAL A 62 -9.30 5.16 -14.61
N ALA A 63 -9.77 4.94 -13.40
CA ALA A 63 -8.92 4.59 -12.27
C ALA A 63 -8.10 3.31 -12.53
N ILE A 64 -8.72 2.26 -13.09
CA ILE A 64 -8.03 1.01 -13.47
C ILE A 64 -6.93 1.29 -14.50
N THR A 65 -7.24 2.10 -15.52
CA THR A 65 -6.27 2.45 -16.57
C THR A 65 -5.03 3.15 -16.00
N GLU A 66 -5.24 4.08 -15.08
CA GLU A 66 -4.17 4.83 -14.43
C GLU A 66 -3.36 3.95 -13.45
N VAL A 67 -4.03 3.07 -12.69
CA VAL A 67 -3.35 2.08 -11.85
C VAL A 67 -2.46 1.15 -12.69
N ASP A 68 -2.95 0.67 -13.83
CA ASP A 68 -2.15 -0.16 -14.74
C ASP A 68 -0.94 0.59 -15.31
N ALA A 69 -1.07 1.90 -15.56
CA ALA A 69 0.04 2.73 -15.98
C ALA A 69 1.08 2.90 -14.85
N ALA A 70 0.64 3.19 -13.63
CA ALA A 70 1.51 3.28 -12.45
C ALA A 70 2.27 1.96 -12.21
N ILE A 71 1.59 0.81 -12.28
CA ILE A 71 2.21 -0.51 -12.15
C ILE A 71 3.33 -0.70 -13.19
N ARG A 72 3.12 -0.27 -14.45
CA ARG A 72 4.16 -0.39 -15.49
C ARG A 72 5.39 0.45 -15.18
N GLU A 73 5.22 1.68 -14.69
CA GLU A 73 6.34 2.56 -14.36
C GLU A 73 7.11 2.05 -13.14
N ILE A 74 6.40 1.64 -12.07
CA ILE A 74 7.04 1.10 -10.85
C ILE A 74 7.75 -0.23 -11.14
N LYS A 75 7.18 -1.11 -11.97
CA LYS A 75 7.86 -2.34 -12.39
C LYS A 75 9.20 -2.06 -13.06
N LYS A 76 9.28 -1.06 -13.94
CA LYS A 76 10.55 -0.68 -14.56
C LYS A 76 11.56 -0.22 -13.51
N ALA A 77 11.13 0.66 -12.59
CA ALA A 77 12.00 1.14 -11.52
C ALA A 77 12.47 -0.01 -10.60
N ALA A 78 11.57 -0.91 -10.20
CA ALA A 78 11.91 -2.06 -9.37
C ALA A 78 12.85 -3.06 -10.06
N ILE A 79 12.70 -3.27 -11.37
CA ILE A 79 13.61 -4.13 -12.16
C ILE A 79 14.99 -3.50 -12.25
N ASP A 80 15.08 -2.18 -12.45
CA ASP A 80 16.35 -1.46 -12.46
C ASP A 80 17.07 -1.59 -11.10
N ASP A 81 16.31 -1.72 -10.00
CA ASP A 81 16.80 -2.03 -8.65
C ASP A 81 17.10 -3.53 -8.43
N GLY A 82 16.90 -4.39 -9.41
CA GLY A 82 17.15 -5.83 -9.33
C GLY A 82 16.14 -6.63 -8.50
N LYS A 83 14.91 -6.13 -8.33
CA LYS A 83 13.85 -6.75 -7.52
C LYS A 83 13.01 -7.75 -8.31
N ASP A 84 12.52 -8.81 -7.61
CA ASP A 84 11.50 -9.69 -8.16
C ASP A 84 10.11 -9.03 -8.07
N VAL A 85 9.61 -8.61 -9.22
CA VAL A 85 8.32 -7.92 -9.34
C VAL A 85 7.11 -8.86 -9.33
N HIS A 86 7.30 -10.17 -9.21
CA HIS A 86 6.25 -11.18 -9.14
C HIS A 86 5.84 -11.51 -7.70
N ASP A 87 6.65 -11.11 -6.73
CA ASP A 87 6.28 -11.26 -5.32
C ASP A 87 5.12 -10.32 -4.98
N HIS A 88 4.05 -10.87 -4.42
CA HIS A 88 2.84 -10.10 -4.07
C HIS A 88 2.05 -10.76 -2.95
N MET A 89 1.47 -9.93 -2.09
CA MET A 89 0.48 -10.38 -1.11
C MET A 89 -0.88 -10.56 -1.77
N GLY A 90 -1.61 -11.60 -1.36
CA GLY A 90 -2.98 -11.84 -1.79
C GLY A 90 -3.95 -10.82 -1.19
N VAL A 91 -4.98 -10.46 -1.95
CA VAL A 91 -6.09 -9.61 -1.46
C VAL A 91 -7.17 -10.52 -0.87
N SER A 92 -7.53 -10.32 0.40
CA SER A 92 -8.35 -11.29 1.12
C SER A 92 -9.81 -10.90 1.36
N ASP A 93 -10.24 -9.64 1.21
CA ASP A 93 -11.59 -9.22 1.57
C ASP A 93 -12.26 -8.35 0.52
N VAL A 94 -13.47 -8.78 0.08
CA VAL A 94 -14.36 -7.98 -0.78
C VAL A 94 -15.41 -7.32 0.09
N ALA A 95 -15.31 -6.00 0.26
CA ALA A 95 -16.38 -5.20 0.81
C ALA A 95 -17.51 -4.96 -0.22
N ASP A 96 -18.66 -4.46 0.24
CA ASP A 96 -19.66 -3.87 -0.64
C ASP A 96 -19.04 -2.77 -1.54
N ARG A 97 -19.75 -2.33 -2.58
CA ARG A 97 -19.17 -1.40 -3.56
C ARG A 97 -18.63 -0.11 -2.95
N PRO A 98 -19.37 0.63 -2.07
CA PRO A 98 -18.80 1.82 -1.42
C PRO A 98 -17.56 1.53 -0.61
N GLY A 99 -17.61 0.50 0.25
CA GLY A 99 -16.46 0.13 1.09
C GLY A 99 -15.25 -0.34 0.27
N ARG A 100 -15.48 -1.00 -0.86
CA ARG A 100 -14.46 -1.43 -1.80
C ARG A 100 -13.75 -0.25 -2.46
N LEU A 101 -14.48 0.77 -2.90
CA LEU A 101 -13.91 1.98 -3.49
C LEU A 101 -13.11 2.80 -2.48
N HIS A 102 -13.59 2.91 -1.24
CA HIS A 102 -12.84 3.57 -0.16
C HIS A 102 -11.54 2.80 0.16
N LYS A 103 -11.58 1.46 0.23
CA LYS A 103 -10.36 0.66 0.40
C LYS A 103 -9.37 0.84 -0.74
N ALA A 104 -9.84 0.89 -2.00
CA ALA A 104 -8.99 1.19 -3.14
C ALA A 104 -8.34 2.57 -3.01
N LEU A 105 -9.11 3.57 -2.60
CA LEU A 105 -8.61 4.93 -2.38
C LEU A 105 -7.53 4.97 -1.29
N ASP A 106 -7.72 4.29 -0.17
CA ASP A 106 -6.74 4.21 0.92
C ASP A 106 -5.43 3.57 0.45
N LEU A 107 -5.52 2.48 -0.33
CA LEU A 107 -4.35 1.81 -0.91
C LEU A 107 -3.60 2.73 -1.89
N LEU A 108 -4.33 3.50 -2.71
CA LEU A 108 -3.74 4.46 -3.63
C LEU A 108 -3.02 5.59 -2.91
N HIS A 109 -3.59 6.14 -1.84
CA HIS A 109 -2.92 7.15 -1.01
C HIS A 109 -1.65 6.60 -0.35
N LYS A 110 -1.71 5.40 0.22
CA LYS A 110 -0.53 4.74 0.78
C LYS A 110 0.55 4.53 -0.27
N THR A 111 0.17 4.05 -1.46
CA THR A 111 1.11 3.86 -2.57
C THR A 111 1.74 5.17 -3.02
N HIS A 112 0.94 6.25 -3.12
CA HIS A 112 1.47 7.59 -3.42
C HIS A 112 2.58 7.97 -2.43
N ASP A 113 2.31 7.85 -1.13
CA ASP A 113 3.27 8.21 -0.09
C ASP A 113 4.53 7.35 -0.12
N ASP A 114 4.39 6.06 -0.41
CA ASP A 114 5.51 5.14 -0.51
C ASP A 114 6.40 5.50 -1.72
N VAL A 115 5.80 5.69 -2.90
CA VAL A 115 6.55 5.99 -4.14
C VAL A 115 7.12 7.41 -4.12
N ALA A 116 6.40 8.40 -3.59
CA ALA A 116 6.86 9.80 -3.56
C ALA A 116 8.13 9.99 -2.73
N ARG A 117 8.34 9.16 -1.70
CA ARG A 117 9.51 9.24 -0.80
C ARG A 117 10.74 8.51 -1.34
N GLU A 118 10.54 7.57 -2.27
CA GLU A 118 11.53 6.58 -2.65
C GLU A 118 12.32 6.99 -3.86
N GLU A 119 13.17 7.77 -4.05
CA GLU A 119 14.03 7.82 -5.25
C GLU A 119 15.13 8.87 -5.15
N ASP A 120 16.35 8.43 -5.05
CA ASP A 120 17.56 9.23 -5.10
C ASP A 120 18.35 9.06 -6.40
N ASP A 121 18.02 8.04 -7.24
CA ASP A 121 18.69 7.83 -8.51
C ASP A 121 18.11 8.75 -9.61
N PRO A 122 18.90 9.67 -10.16
CA PRO A 122 18.46 10.57 -11.24
C PRO A 122 17.94 9.85 -12.49
N MET A 123 18.43 8.64 -12.78
CA MET A 123 18.00 7.87 -13.96
C MET A 123 16.61 7.30 -13.81
N VAL A 124 16.22 6.92 -12.58
CA VAL A 124 14.93 6.32 -12.26
C VAL A 124 13.91 7.36 -11.83
N LYS A 125 14.36 8.56 -11.45
CA LYS A 125 13.51 9.68 -11.04
C LYS A 125 12.37 10.00 -12.02
N GLY A 126 12.61 9.86 -13.32
CA GLY A 126 11.61 10.04 -14.35
C GLY A 126 10.49 8.99 -14.28
N LEU A 127 10.83 7.72 -13.98
CA LEU A 127 9.87 6.63 -13.80
C LEU A 127 9.00 6.90 -12.57
N ARG A 128 9.63 7.25 -11.45
CA ARG A 128 8.94 7.62 -10.21
C ARG A 128 7.95 8.76 -10.42
N ASN A 129 8.36 9.85 -11.05
CA ASN A 129 7.49 11.01 -11.28
C ASN A 129 6.28 10.66 -12.15
N ARG A 130 6.45 9.82 -13.19
CA ARG A 130 5.31 9.35 -13.99
C ARG A 130 4.40 8.43 -13.19
N ALA A 131 4.96 7.53 -12.39
CA ALA A 131 4.18 6.66 -11.52
C ALA A 131 3.33 7.47 -10.53
N VAL A 132 3.90 8.47 -9.87
CA VAL A 132 3.17 9.38 -8.97
C VAL A 132 2.04 10.08 -9.73
N GLY A 133 2.31 10.63 -10.92
CA GLY A 133 1.27 11.28 -11.73
C GLY A 133 0.10 10.35 -12.08
N HIS A 134 0.37 9.08 -12.42
CA HIS A 134 -0.66 8.08 -12.66
C HIS A 134 -1.43 7.70 -11.39
N ILE A 135 -0.74 7.60 -10.25
CA ILE A 135 -1.39 7.34 -8.96
C ILE A 135 -2.33 8.49 -8.59
N ASP A 136 -1.90 9.74 -8.76
CA ASP A 136 -2.74 10.91 -8.52
C ASP A 136 -4.00 10.92 -9.39
N ALA A 137 -3.85 10.59 -10.68
CA ALA A 137 -4.98 10.48 -11.59
C ALA A 137 -5.95 9.34 -11.18
N ALA A 138 -5.42 8.20 -10.72
CA ALA A 138 -6.23 7.10 -10.19
C ALA A 138 -6.98 7.48 -8.90
N ILE A 139 -6.33 8.24 -8.01
CA ILE A 139 -6.96 8.77 -6.79
C ILE A 139 -8.15 9.66 -7.15
N GLU A 140 -7.98 10.61 -8.05
CA GLU A 140 -9.07 11.51 -8.46
C GLU A 140 -10.22 10.77 -9.14
N ALA A 141 -9.92 9.85 -10.05
CA ALA A 141 -10.94 9.01 -10.69
C ALA A 141 -11.71 8.15 -9.67
N THR A 142 -11.01 7.58 -8.68
CA THR A 142 -11.64 6.79 -7.61
C THR A 142 -12.55 7.66 -6.72
N LYS A 143 -12.14 8.89 -6.38
CA LYS A 143 -13.00 9.85 -5.66
C LYS A 143 -14.26 10.18 -6.45
N HIS A 144 -14.15 10.39 -7.76
CA HIS A 144 -15.30 10.61 -8.61
C HIS A 144 -16.24 9.40 -8.64
N ALA A 145 -15.70 8.18 -8.74
CA ALA A 145 -16.49 6.96 -8.68
C ALA A 145 -17.24 6.81 -7.34
N ILE A 146 -16.62 7.18 -6.22
CA ILE A 146 -17.27 7.21 -4.90
C ILE A 146 -18.44 8.21 -4.93
N GLY A 147 -18.20 9.43 -5.42
CA GLY A 147 -19.24 10.46 -5.54
C GLY A 147 -20.41 10.01 -6.41
N ASP A 148 -20.16 9.30 -7.51
CA ASP A 148 -21.21 8.76 -8.38
C ASP A 148 -22.08 7.73 -7.64
N VAL A 149 -21.45 6.84 -6.84
CA VAL A 149 -22.18 5.87 -6.01
C VAL A 149 -23.03 6.55 -4.95
N GLU A 150 -22.47 7.53 -4.24
CA GLU A 150 -23.15 8.26 -3.16
C GLU A 150 -24.32 9.09 -3.67
N HIS A 151 -24.26 9.58 -4.90
CA HIS A 151 -25.32 10.41 -5.51
C HIS A 151 -26.24 9.62 -6.46
N GLY A 152 -26.07 8.30 -6.58
CA GLY A 152 -26.90 7.43 -7.40
C GLY A 152 -26.80 7.69 -8.90
N ARG A 153 -25.61 8.09 -9.34
CA ARG A 153 -25.28 8.36 -10.76
C ARG A 153 -24.52 7.20 -11.40
#